data_eb7c74c9ed1c997577b071465640fb25
#
_entry.id   eb7c74c9ed1c997577b071465640fb25
#
_cell.length_a   1.000
_cell.length_b   1.000
_cell.length_c   1.000
_cell.angle_alpha   90.00
_cell.angle_beta   90.00
_cell.angle_gamma   90.00
#
_symmetry.space_group_name_H-M   'P 1'
#
loop_
_entity.id
_entity.type
_entity.pdbx_description
1 polymer ?
#
loop_
_entity_poly.entity_id
_entity_poly.type
_entity_poly.pdbx_seq_one_letter_code
_entity_poly.pdbx_strand_id
1 'polypeptide(L)'
;MEDVSRQAIRILRLFGDTETRKVTPCVGPEQEYFLVDKKMYNQREDLRMTGRTLFGAKPPRGQELDDHYYGAIRPRVAAFMKDLDENLWALGIYSKTKHNEAAPAQHEMAPVYTDANTACDHNQLTME
;
A
#
# COMPACT_ATOMS: atom_id res chain seq x y z
N MET A 1 -4.17 -12.90 -15.76
CA MET A 1 -2.76 -13.21 -16.12
C MET A 1 -2.57 -13.84 -17.49
N GLU A 2 -3.40 -14.76 -17.90
CA GLU A 2 -3.28 -15.45 -19.20
C GLU A 2 -3.32 -14.49 -20.39
N ASP A 3 -4.21 -13.51 -20.38
CA ASP A 3 -4.30 -12.52 -21.44
C ASP A 3 -3.04 -11.66 -21.55
N VAL A 4 -2.48 -11.25 -20.42
CA VAL A 4 -1.20 -10.51 -20.40
C VAL A 4 -0.08 -11.36 -20.97
N SER A 5 0.03 -12.62 -20.54
CA SER A 5 1.01 -13.57 -21.08
C SER A 5 0.88 -13.72 -22.60
N ARG A 6 -0.35 -13.92 -23.08
CA ARG A 6 -0.63 -14.06 -24.51
C ARG A 6 -0.21 -12.84 -25.33
N GLN A 7 -0.50 -11.63 -24.83
CA GLN A 7 -0.12 -10.41 -25.53
C GLN A 7 1.40 -10.17 -25.47
N ALA A 8 2.04 -10.46 -24.34
CA ALA A 8 3.49 -10.38 -24.22
C ALA A 8 4.20 -11.35 -25.18
N ILE A 9 3.71 -12.57 -25.31
CA ILE A 9 4.24 -13.56 -26.27
C ILE A 9 4.10 -13.04 -27.71
N ARG A 10 2.98 -12.39 -28.07
CA ARG A 10 2.83 -11.80 -29.41
C ARG A 10 3.92 -10.77 -29.69
N ILE A 11 4.27 -9.94 -28.72
CA ILE A 11 5.34 -8.96 -28.86
C ILE A 11 6.70 -9.68 -29.00
N LEU A 12 6.97 -10.68 -28.17
CA LEU A 12 8.20 -11.48 -28.26
C LEU A 12 8.38 -12.13 -29.63
N ARG A 13 7.31 -12.61 -30.24
CA ARG A 13 7.33 -13.16 -31.61
C ARG A 13 7.80 -12.14 -32.64
N LEU A 14 7.44 -10.87 -32.49
CA LEU A 14 7.89 -9.79 -33.37
C LEU A 14 9.40 -9.53 -33.24
N PHE A 15 9.97 -9.82 -32.08
CA PHE A 15 11.43 -9.75 -31.86
C PHE A 15 12.18 -11.05 -32.20
N GLY A 16 11.48 -12.04 -32.78
CA GLY A 16 12.09 -13.30 -33.24
C GLY A 16 12.16 -14.41 -32.19
N ASP A 17 11.67 -14.20 -30.99
CA ASP A 17 11.56 -15.27 -29.99
C ASP A 17 10.46 -16.26 -30.38
N THR A 18 10.83 -17.47 -30.72
CA THR A 18 9.91 -18.55 -31.09
C THR A 18 9.74 -19.61 -30.00
N GLU A 19 10.47 -19.51 -28.91
CA GLU A 19 10.55 -20.56 -27.90
C GLU A 19 9.74 -20.25 -26.64
N THR A 20 9.69 -19.00 -26.21
CA THR A 20 8.94 -18.59 -25.01
C THR A 20 7.47 -18.98 -25.11
N ARG A 21 7.00 -19.76 -24.13
CA ARG A 21 5.63 -20.27 -24.08
C ARG A 21 4.75 -19.60 -23.05
N LYS A 22 5.36 -18.94 -22.08
CA LYS A 22 4.65 -18.25 -20.99
C LYS A 22 5.44 -17.05 -20.53
N VAL A 23 4.71 -15.95 -20.25
CA VAL A 23 5.22 -14.76 -19.56
C VAL A 23 4.41 -14.59 -18.27
N THR A 24 5.10 -14.49 -17.16
CA THR A 24 4.45 -14.30 -15.85
C THR A 24 4.66 -12.86 -15.42
N PRO A 25 3.59 -12.02 -15.38
CA PRO A 25 3.69 -10.70 -14.81
C PRO A 25 3.84 -10.79 -13.30
N CYS A 26 4.70 -9.95 -12.75
CA CYS A 26 4.91 -9.82 -11.32
C CYS A 26 4.62 -8.40 -10.87
N VAL A 27 4.23 -8.23 -9.61
CA VAL A 27 3.84 -6.96 -9.01
C VAL A 27 4.39 -6.86 -7.59
N GLY A 28 4.85 -5.67 -7.22
CA GLY A 28 5.10 -5.28 -5.83
C GLY A 28 4.01 -4.28 -5.43
N PRO A 29 2.97 -4.71 -4.72
CA PRO A 29 1.91 -3.82 -4.28
C PRO A 29 2.36 -2.97 -3.09
N GLU A 30 1.83 -1.77 -3.00
CA GLU A 30 2.05 -0.84 -1.90
C GLU A 30 0.70 -0.42 -1.34
N GLN A 31 0.55 -0.48 -0.01
CA GLN A 31 -0.63 0.00 0.69
C GLN A 31 -0.26 1.25 1.47
N GLU A 32 -0.75 2.39 1.01
CA GLU A 32 -0.60 3.66 1.69
C GLU A 32 -1.88 3.97 2.49
N TYR A 33 -1.72 4.39 3.73
CA TYR A 33 -2.84 4.63 4.62
C TYR A 33 -2.57 5.81 5.56
N PHE A 34 -3.64 6.47 5.98
CA PHE A 34 -3.61 7.51 7.01
C PHE A 34 -4.07 6.94 8.34
N LEU A 35 -3.33 7.20 9.41
CA LEU A 35 -3.77 6.89 10.77
C LEU A 35 -4.41 8.11 11.41
N VAL A 36 -5.64 7.94 11.85
CA VAL A 36 -6.43 8.99 12.51
C VAL A 36 -6.83 8.51 13.90
N ASP A 37 -6.68 9.37 14.92
CA ASP A 37 -7.15 9.04 16.26
C ASP A 37 -8.68 8.90 16.25
N LYS A 38 -9.16 7.70 16.63
CA LYS A 38 -10.58 7.35 16.58
C LYS A 38 -11.45 8.23 17.47
N LYS A 39 -10.92 8.68 18.62
CA LYS A 39 -11.66 9.59 19.51
C LYS A 39 -11.88 10.95 18.85
N MET A 40 -10.84 11.48 18.20
CA MET A 40 -10.92 12.73 17.46
C MET A 40 -11.83 12.60 16.24
N TYR A 41 -11.71 11.51 15.49
CA TYR A 41 -12.60 11.20 14.37
C TYR A 41 -14.07 11.20 14.79
N ASN A 42 -14.39 10.56 15.91
CA ASN A 42 -15.76 10.44 16.40
C ASN A 42 -16.37 11.79 16.84
N GLN A 43 -15.55 12.80 17.12
CA GLN A 43 -15.98 14.15 17.46
C GLN A 43 -16.24 15.04 16.23
N ARG A 44 -15.90 14.55 15.05
CA ARG A 44 -15.97 15.30 13.79
C ARG A 44 -17.12 14.76 12.94
N GLU A 45 -18.22 15.54 12.85
CA GLU A 45 -19.37 15.17 12.01
C GLU A 45 -19.00 15.09 10.53
N ASP A 46 -18.19 16.00 10.02
CA ASP A 46 -17.74 15.99 8.64
C ASP A 46 -16.99 14.68 8.28
N LEU A 47 -16.07 14.22 9.13
CA LEU A 47 -15.35 12.96 8.91
C LEU A 47 -16.28 11.75 8.99
N ARG A 48 -17.19 11.72 9.97
CA ARG A 48 -18.12 10.61 10.17
C ARG A 48 -19.15 10.47 9.05
N MET A 49 -19.66 11.61 8.58
CA MET A 49 -20.77 11.63 7.62
C MET A 49 -20.31 11.59 6.16
N THR A 50 -19.13 12.12 5.86
CA THR A 50 -18.64 12.27 4.49
C THR A 50 -17.32 11.58 4.21
N GLY A 51 -16.61 11.08 5.22
CA GLY A 51 -15.29 10.48 5.09
C GLY A 51 -14.18 11.46 4.74
N ARG A 52 -14.43 12.77 4.80
CA ARG A 52 -13.45 13.81 4.48
C ARG A 52 -13.61 15.05 5.33
N THR A 53 -12.58 15.87 5.42
CA THR A 53 -12.64 17.18 6.07
C THR A 53 -13.43 18.16 5.20
N LEU A 54 -14.50 18.72 5.74
CA LEU A 54 -15.25 19.83 5.12
C LEU A 54 -14.81 21.18 5.69
N PHE A 55 -14.48 21.21 6.96
CA PHE A 55 -14.06 22.41 7.68
C PHE A 55 -12.75 22.12 8.41
N GLY A 56 -11.85 23.09 8.42
CA GLY A 56 -10.59 22.98 9.13
C GLY A 56 -9.49 23.78 8.47
N ALA A 57 -8.34 23.82 9.14
CA ALA A 57 -7.12 24.39 8.60
C ALA A 57 -6.22 23.31 7.99
N LYS A 58 -5.39 23.70 7.06
CA LYS A 58 -4.28 22.85 6.61
C LYS A 58 -3.35 22.55 7.80
N PRO A 59 -2.67 21.40 7.80
CA PRO A 59 -1.63 21.13 8.80
C PRO A 59 -0.55 22.23 8.72
N PRO A 60 0.13 22.54 9.84
CA PRO A 60 1.17 23.57 9.87
C PRO A 60 2.35 23.25 8.95
N ARG A 61 2.60 21.99 8.68
CA ARG A 61 3.54 21.50 7.65
C ARG A 61 2.80 20.61 6.66
N GLY A 62 3.04 20.84 5.37
CA GLY A 62 2.55 19.98 4.28
C GLY A 62 3.57 18.90 3.92
N GLN A 63 3.91 18.81 2.66
CA GLN A 63 4.83 17.80 2.12
C GLN A 63 6.19 18.41 1.70
N GLU A 64 6.52 19.55 2.28
CA GLU A 64 7.72 20.29 1.92
C GLU A 64 8.97 19.46 2.21
N LEU A 65 9.83 19.34 1.22
CA LEU A 65 11.12 18.62 1.29
C LEU A 65 11.01 17.15 1.76
N ASP A 66 9.83 16.57 1.66
CA ASP A 66 9.56 15.20 2.14
C ASP A 66 9.88 14.98 3.63
N ASP A 67 9.77 16.02 4.44
CA ASP A 67 10.10 16.01 5.87
C ASP A 67 9.43 14.87 6.64
N HIS A 68 8.16 14.58 6.32
CA HIS A 68 7.43 13.50 7.00
C HIS A 68 7.94 12.12 6.62
N TYR A 69 8.36 11.93 5.37
CA TYR A 69 8.93 10.68 4.88
C TYR A 69 10.17 10.26 5.68
N TYR A 70 11.05 11.21 5.97
CA TYR A 70 12.26 10.99 6.76
C TYR A 70 12.05 11.15 8.27
N GLY A 71 10.82 11.43 8.70
CA GLY A 71 10.49 11.64 10.10
C GLY A 71 10.54 10.35 10.93
N ALA A 72 10.58 10.53 12.26
CA ALA A 72 10.51 9.40 13.19
C ALA A 72 9.12 8.75 13.20
N ILE A 73 9.08 7.44 13.29
CA ILE A 73 7.85 6.70 13.52
C ILE A 73 7.54 6.74 15.02
N ARG A 74 6.40 7.30 15.40
CA ARG A 74 5.98 7.40 16.79
C ARG A 74 5.74 6.01 17.39
N PRO A 75 6.01 5.79 18.70
CA PRO A 75 5.86 4.47 19.33
C PRO A 75 4.48 3.83 19.13
N ARG A 76 3.40 4.62 19.20
CA ARG A 76 2.03 4.13 18.96
C ARG A 76 1.85 3.61 17.53
N VAL A 77 2.43 4.29 16.56
CA VAL A 77 2.38 3.89 15.14
C VAL A 77 3.26 2.65 14.91
N ALA A 78 4.44 2.60 15.51
CA ALA A 78 5.32 1.43 15.41
C ALA A 78 4.67 0.17 16.02
N ALA A 79 3.95 0.33 17.14
CA ALA A 79 3.20 -0.76 17.75
C ALA A 79 2.09 -1.27 16.84
N PHE A 80 1.33 -0.36 16.21
CA PHE A 80 0.33 -0.72 15.20
C PHE A 80 0.95 -1.45 14.01
N MET A 81 2.06 -0.95 13.46
CA MET A 81 2.73 -1.58 12.33
C MET A 81 3.23 -3.00 12.66
N LYS A 82 3.72 -3.19 13.88
CA LYS A 82 4.14 -4.52 14.36
C LYS A 82 2.96 -5.47 14.45
N ASP A 83 1.87 -5.04 15.07
CA ASP A 83 0.65 -5.83 15.20
C ASP A 83 0.05 -6.20 13.84
N LEU A 84 0.03 -5.24 12.91
CA LEU A 84 -0.38 -5.47 11.52
C LEU A 84 0.46 -6.55 10.85
N ASP A 85 1.79 -6.46 10.92
CA ASP A 85 2.70 -7.46 10.36
C ASP A 85 2.42 -8.87 10.91
N GLU A 86 2.31 -9.00 12.22
CA GLU A 86 2.06 -10.30 12.88
C GLU A 86 0.75 -10.92 12.42
N ASN A 87 -0.31 -10.13 12.28
CA ASN A 87 -1.60 -10.60 11.76
C ASN A 87 -1.52 -10.99 10.29
N LEU A 88 -0.87 -10.18 9.45
CA LEU A 88 -0.70 -10.48 8.03
C LEU A 88 0.14 -11.75 7.82
N TRP A 89 1.22 -11.93 8.58
CA TRP A 89 2.03 -13.14 8.50
C TRP A 89 1.27 -14.38 8.91
N ALA A 90 0.39 -14.28 9.90
CA ALA A 90 -0.49 -15.38 10.29
C ALA A 90 -1.47 -15.79 9.16
N LEU A 91 -1.83 -14.86 8.29
CA LEU A 91 -2.62 -15.11 7.08
C LEU A 91 -1.78 -15.56 5.88
N GLY A 92 -0.45 -15.65 6.02
CA GLY A 92 0.45 -16.00 4.94
C GLY A 92 0.82 -14.83 4.02
N ILE A 93 0.49 -13.61 4.41
CA ILE A 93 0.82 -12.39 3.66
C ILE A 93 2.14 -11.84 4.20
N TYR A 94 3.18 -11.92 3.39
CA TYR A 94 4.50 -11.41 3.75
C TYR A 94 4.56 -9.90 3.52
N SER A 95 4.27 -9.11 4.55
CA SER A 95 4.57 -7.67 4.56
C SER A 95 6.01 -7.45 5.00
N LYS A 96 6.70 -6.54 4.35
CA LYS A 96 8.13 -6.31 4.59
C LYS A 96 8.50 -4.85 4.76
N THR A 97 7.85 -3.97 4.03
CA THR A 97 8.12 -2.54 4.07
C THR A 97 7.12 -1.84 4.98
N LYS A 98 7.64 -1.01 5.89
CA LYS A 98 6.85 -0.12 6.74
C LYS A 98 7.64 1.15 7.01
N HIS A 99 7.09 2.28 6.63
CA HIS A 99 7.70 3.59 6.81
C HIS A 99 6.65 4.70 6.75
N ASN A 100 7.09 5.93 7.01
CA ASN A 100 6.27 7.12 6.78
C ASN A 100 6.22 7.46 5.30
N GLU A 101 5.11 8.03 4.87
CA GLU A 101 4.95 8.66 3.57
C GLU A 101 5.14 10.19 3.64
N ALA A 102 5.15 10.85 2.49
CA ALA A 102 5.40 12.28 2.40
C ALA A 102 4.31 13.14 3.06
N ALA A 103 3.06 12.66 3.10
CA ALA A 103 1.98 13.40 3.74
C ALA A 103 1.96 13.19 5.26
N PRO A 104 1.50 14.19 6.05
CA PRO A 104 1.36 14.05 7.48
C PRO A 104 0.46 12.88 7.89
N ALA A 105 0.93 12.04 8.80
CA ALA A 105 0.24 10.84 9.31
C ALA A 105 -0.07 9.78 8.24
N GLN A 106 0.55 9.85 7.09
CA GLN A 106 0.51 8.81 6.07
C GLN A 106 1.67 7.84 6.27
N HIS A 107 1.36 6.56 6.12
CA HIS A 107 2.31 5.46 6.29
C HIS A 107 2.12 4.44 5.18
N GLU A 108 3.09 3.58 5.01
CA GLU A 108 3.07 2.53 4.01
C GLU A 108 3.33 1.16 4.62
N MET A 109 2.68 0.18 4.04
CA MET A 109 2.98 -1.23 4.18
C MET A 109 3.02 -1.86 2.79
N ALA A 110 4.06 -2.65 2.50
CA ALA A 110 4.21 -3.31 1.20
C ALA A 110 4.34 -4.83 1.37
N PRO A 111 3.40 -5.61 0.81
CA PRO A 111 3.59 -7.04 0.64
C PRO A 111 4.75 -7.34 -0.30
N VAL A 112 5.37 -8.50 -0.12
CA VAL A 112 6.52 -8.91 -0.93
C VAL A 112 6.12 -9.07 -2.39
N TYR A 113 6.98 -8.59 -3.27
CA TYR A 113 6.90 -8.77 -4.71
C TYR A 113 6.72 -10.25 -5.10
N THR A 114 5.72 -10.54 -5.91
CA THR A 114 5.41 -11.89 -6.37
C THR A 114 4.64 -11.85 -7.70
N ASP A 115 4.18 -13.01 -8.19
CA ASP A 115 3.32 -13.04 -9.37
C ASP A 115 2.03 -12.24 -9.16
N ALA A 116 1.48 -11.71 -10.23
CA ALA A 116 0.38 -10.76 -10.16
C ALA A 116 -0.91 -11.32 -9.52
N ASN A 117 -1.21 -12.61 -9.62
CA ASN A 117 -2.39 -13.17 -8.95
C ASN A 117 -2.21 -13.18 -7.45
N THR A 118 -1.10 -13.74 -6.98
CA THR A 118 -0.76 -13.77 -5.55
C THR A 118 -0.67 -12.35 -4.98
N ALA A 119 -0.05 -11.43 -5.72
CA ALA A 119 0.06 -10.04 -5.29
C ALA A 119 -1.32 -9.36 -5.19
N CYS A 120 -2.24 -9.62 -6.11
CA CYS A 120 -3.61 -9.10 -6.06
C CYS A 120 -4.38 -9.65 -4.86
N ASP A 121 -4.28 -10.95 -4.59
CA ASP A 121 -4.92 -11.58 -3.43
C ASP A 121 -4.39 -11.00 -2.12
N HIS A 122 -3.07 -10.86 -2.00
CA HIS A 122 -2.44 -10.22 -0.83
C HIS A 122 -2.91 -8.77 -0.66
N ASN A 123 -2.93 -8.01 -1.76
CA ASN A 123 -3.35 -6.61 -1.73
C ASN A 123 -4.82 -6.46 -1.30
N GLN A 124 -5.70 -7.34 -1.76
CA GLN A 124 -7.10 -7.32 -1.38
C GLN A 124 -7.29 -7.65 0.10
N LEU A 125 -6.61 -8.69 0.60
CA LEU A 125 -6.68 -9.08 2.01
C LEU A 125 -6.12 -8.01 2.96
N THR A 126 -5.16 -7.22 2.53
CA THR A 126 -4.61 -6.13 3.36
C THR A 126 -5.53 -4.91 3.45
N MET A 127 -6.58 -4.83 2.63
CA MET A 127 -7.56 -3.75 2.65
C MET A 127 -8.77 -4.04 3.56
N GLU A 128 -8.92 -5.25 4.06
CA GLU A 128 -10.01 -5.71 4.94
C GLU A 128 -9.59 -5.67 6.42
#